data_3904914c5846e5bac522e75a15c18c8e
#
_entry.id   3904914c5846e5bac522e75a15c18c8e
#
_cell.length_a   1.000
_cell.length_b   1.000
_cell.length_c   1.000
_cell.angle_alpha   90.00
_cell.angle_beta   90.00
_cell.angle_gamma   90.00
#
_symmetry.space_group_name_H-M   'P 1'
#
loop_
_entity.id
_entity.type
_entity.pdbx_description
1 polymer ?
#
loop_
_entity_poly.entity_id
_entity_poly.type
_entity_poly.pdbx_seq_one_letter_code
_entity_poly.pdbx_strand_id
1 'polypeptide(L)'
;MWKELTNLWRSDDLLEQAWNKSFDMLEIAQEMYVEAVRILRESDDTVVNREIRQKDKYVNKYEEEVRRKVMTHCTMQGSEKLSGGMVLVSIVIDIERIGDYCKNILDLAEAHPARLSVGTYEDSLKRIEQEVKSRFKETISVLKNQDVAKAKEMMDTFKMEVSSICDNIVNELVKGSSDGLSSSDTVALALYARYLKRISAHLNNMITSVVNPFERIGFRATEET
;
A
#
# COMPACT_ATOMS: atom_id res chain seq x y z
N MET A 1 -3.87 24.35 -3.15
CA MET A 1 -2.99 23.73 -2.14
C MET A 1 -1.98 22.76 -2.78
N TRP A 2 -2.42 21.64 -3.42
CA TRP A 2 -1.47 20.68 -4.03
C TRP A 2 -0.68 21.28 -5.22
N LYS A 3 -1.30 22.10 -6.10
CA LYS A 3 -0.60 22.84 -7.17
C LYS A 3 0.41 23.84 -6.63
N GLU A 4 0.19 24.39 -5.46
CA GLU A 4 1.15 25.28 -4.79
C GLU A 4 2.34 24.47 -4.26
N LEU A 5 2.10 23.25 -3.75
CA LEU A 5 3.15 22.34 -3.33
C LEU A 5 4.10 21.98 -4.49
N THR A 6 3.57 21.72 -5.70
CA THR A 6 4.42 21.39 -6.86
C THR A 6 5.22 22.58 -7.39
N ASN A 7 4.72 23.79 -7.29
CA ASN A 7 5.49 25.00 -7.65
C ASN A 7 6.63 25.26 -6.65
N LEU A 8 6.50 24.79 -5.41
CA LEU A 8 7.51 24.87 -4.37
C LEU A 8 8.63 23.80 -4.53
N TRP A 9 8.39 22.73 -5.30
CA TRP A 9 9.32 21.61 -5.50
C TRP A 9 10.30 21.78 -6.68
N ARG A 10 10.36 22.96 -7.29
CA ARG A 10 11.16 23.24 -8.50
C ARG A 10 12.61 23.66 -8.23
N SER A 11 13.21 23.30 -7.14
CA SER A 11 14.64 23.50 -6.90
C SER A 11 15.25 22.23 -6.31
N ASP A 12 16.54 22.08 -6.36
CA ASP A 12 17.39 21.01 -5.78
C ASP A 12 17.18 20.84 -4.25
N ASP A 13 15.92 20.80 -3.86
CA ASP A 13 15.41 20.96 -2.52
C ASP A 13 15.30 19.59 -1.85
N LEU A 14 15.58 19.54 -0.55
CA LEU A 14 15.47 18.36 0.29
C LEU A 14 14.07 17.72 0.22
N LEU A 15 13.03 18.54 -0.03
CA LEU A 15 11.66 18.05 -0.16
C LEU A 15 11.45 17.27 -1.46
N GLU A 16 12.02 17.73 -2.58
CA GLU A 16 12.00 17.01 -3.86
C GLU A 16 12.77 15.69 -3.76
N GLN A 17 13.94 15.72 -3.14
CA GLN A 17 14.71 14.49 -2.89
C GLN A 17 13.95 13.51 -1.99
N ALA A 18 13.24 14.00 -0.97
CA ALA A 18 12.42 13.20 -0.08
C ALA A 18 11.23 12.58 -0.84
N TRP A 19 10.61 13.36 -1.74
CA TRP A 19 9.52 12.90 -2.60
C TRP A 19 9.97 11.78 -3.55
N ASN A 20 11.07 11.99 -4.27
CA ASN A 20 11.64 10.98 -5.16
C ASN A 20 11.98 9.69 -4.39
N LYS A 21 12.55 9.83 -3.19
CA LYS A 21 12.85 8.69 -2.31
C LYS A 21 11.58 7.92 -1.88
N SER A 22 10.45 8.60 -1.69
CA SER A 22 9.19 7.92 -1.39
C SER A 22 8.65 7.09 -2.56
N PHE A 23 8.92 7.49 -3.81
CA PHE A 23 8.63 6.64 -4.97
C PHE A 23 9.53 5.40 -5.04
N ASP A 24 10.84 5.54 -4.77
CA ASP A 24 11.74 4.39 -4.68
C ASP A 24 11.23 3.38 -3.63
N MET A 25 10.75 3.88 -2.47
CA MET A 25 10.15 3.03 -1.43
C MET A 25 8.91 2.29 -1.94
N LEU A 26 8.02 2.99 -2.65
CA LEU A 26 6.78 2.39 -3.15
C LEU A 26 7.05 1.35 -4.24
N GLU A 27 8.04 1.58 -5.09
CA GLU A 27 8.49 0.60 -6.09
C GLU A 27 9.06 -0.66 -5.42
N ILE A 28 9.89 -0.50 -4.38
CA ILE A 28 10.39 -1.63 -3.57
C ILE A 28 9.23 -2.39 -2.91
N ALA A 29 8.26 -1.69 -2.33
CA ALA A 29 7.08 -2.32 -1.73
C ALA A 29 6.24 -3.08 -2.75
N GLN A 30 6.11 -2.56 -3.99
CA GLN A 30 5.46 -3.27 -5.09
C GLN A 30 6.19 -4.56 -5.48
N GLU A 31 7.53 -4.53 -5.55
CA GLU A 31 8.32 -5.73 -5.82
C GLU A 31 8.15 -6.77 -4.71
N MET A 32 8.15 -6.33 -3.43
CA MET A 32 7.86 -7.19 -2.29
C MET A 32 6.47 -7.82 -2.39
N TYR A 33 5.46 -7.04 -2.77
CA TYR A 33 4.10 -7.52 -2.97
C TYR A 33 4.03 -8.61 -4.04
N VAL A 34 4.58 -8.35 -5.22
CA VAL A 34 4.54 -9.30 -6.35
C VAL A 34 5.19 -10.63 -5.97
N GLU A 35 6.34 -10.57 -5.32
CA GLU A 35 7.06 -11.77 -4.91
C GLU A 35 6.36 -12.51 -3.76
N ALA A 36 5.81 -11.79 -2.80
CA ALA A 36 5.06 -12.39 -1.69
C ALA A 36 3.82 -13.15 -2.19
N VAL A 37 3.06 -12.56 -3.13
CA VAL A 37 1.92 -13.22 -3.78
C VAL A 37 2.39 -14.47 -4.53
N ARG A 38 3.45 -14.36 -5.32
CA ARG A 38 3.99 -15.50 -6.09
C ARG A 38 4.38 -16.67 -5.18
N ILE A 39 5.10 -16.41 -4.09
CA ILE A 39 5.54 -17.46 -3.18
C ILE A 39 4.33 -18.11 -2.50
N LEU A 40 3.39 -17.33 -1.97
CA LEU A 40 2.23 -17.88 -1.25
C LEU A 40 1.29 -18.66 -2.17
N ARG A 41 1.11 -18.21 -3.42
CA ARG A 41 0.04 -18.71 -4.30
C ARG A 41 0.51 -19.69 -5.38
N GLU A 42 1.77 -19.62 -5.79
CA GLU A 42 2.25 -20.34 -6.96
C GLU A 42 3.40 -21.30 -6.65
N SER A 43 4.07 -21.16 -5.49
CA SER A 43 5.22 -21.97 -5.13
C SER A 43 4.88 -23.03 -4.10
N ASP A 44 5.21 -24.29 -4.41
CA ASP A 44 5.21 -25.37 -3.41
C ASP A 44 6.51 -25.39 -2.59
N ASP A 45 7.52 -24.61 -3.01
CA ASP A 45 8.72 -24.35 -2.24
C ASP A 45 8.54 -23.03 -1.47
N THR A 46 8.35 -23.16 -0.16
CA THR A 46 8.06 -22.05 0.75
C THR A 46 9.32 -21.28 1.19
N VAL A 47 10.48 -21.60 0.62
CA VAL A 47 11.74 -20.88 0.94
C VAL A 47 11.69 -19.46 0.40
N VAL A 48 11.52 -18.51 1.30
CA VAL A 48 11.58 -17.08 0.98
C VAL A 48 13.04 -16.66 0.77
N ASN A 49 13.35 -16.10 -0.40
CA ASN A 49 14.68 -15.59 -0.69
C ASN A 49 15.06 -14.48 0.31
N ARG A 50 16.28 -14.57 0.86
CA ARG A 50 16.82 -13.56 1.79
C ARG A 50 16.85 -12.15 1.19
N GLU A 51 17.00 -12.02 -0.12
CA GLU A 51 17.03 -10.72 -0.81
C GLU A 51 15.69 -10.00 -0.68
N ILE A 52 14.56 -10.70 -0.82
CA ILE A 52 13.23 -10.08 -0.69
C ILE A 52 12.98 -9.60 0.75
N ARG A 53 13.45 -10.37 1.76
CA ARG A 53 13.37 -9.95 3.16
C ARG A 53 14.27 -8.75 3.48
N GLN A 54 15.39 -8.57 2.75
CA GLN A 54 16.25 -7.39 2.93
C GLN A 54 15.60 -6.12 2.40
N LYS A 55 14.67 -6.22 1.45
CA LYS A 55 13.95 -5.06 0.90
C LYS A 55 13.18 -4.28 1.96
N ASP A 56 12.60 -4.97 2.95
CA ASP A 56 11.98 -4.35 4.12
C ASP A 56 12.93 -3.38 4.85
N LYS A 57 14.20 -3.77 5.01
CA LYS A 57 15.22 -2.89 5.63
C LYS A 57 15.49 -1.62 4.81
N TYR A 58 15.39 -1.71 3.47
CA TYR A 58 15.53 -0.52 2.62
C TYR A 58 14.32 0.40 2.75
N VAL A 59 13.10 -0.17 2.82
CA VAL A 59 11.88 0.61 3.05
C VAL A 59 12.01 1.40 4.36
N ASN A 60 12.36 0.75 5.47
CA ASN A 60 12.53 1.38 6.78
C ASN A 60 13.64 2.45 6.76
N LYS A 61 14.78 2.16 6.12
CA LYS A 61 15.87 3.14 5.99
C LYS A 61 15.44 4.37 5.19
N TYR A 62 14.70 4.18 4.11
CA TYR A 62 14.23 5.28 3.27
C TYR A 62 13.17 6.12 3.99
N GLU A 63 12.31 5.49 4.79
CA GLU A 63 11.38 6.21 5.67
C GLU A 63 12.14 7.16 6.62
N GLU A 64 13.19 6.67 7.30
CA GLU A 64 14.03 7.50 8.15
C GLU A 64 14.69 8.66 7.38
N GLU A 65 15.20 8.37 6.18
CA GLU A 65 15.83 9.38 5.32
C GLU A 65 14.83 10.47 4.89
N VAL A 66 13.62 10.08 4.48
CA VAL A 66 12.56 11.01 4.09
C VAL A 66 12.16 11.89 5.26
N ARG A 67 11.88 11.30 6.42
CA ARG A 67 11.52 12.04 7.63
C ARG A 67 12.60 13.06 8.03
N ARG A 68 13.88 12.66 7.95
CA ARG A 68 15.01 13.55 8.25
C ARG A 68 15.09 14.70 7.26
N LYS A 69 14.95 14.43 5.95
CA LYS A 69 14.97 15.46 4.90
C LYS A 69 13.82 16.46 5.07
N VAL A 70 12.60 15.96 5.33
CA VAL A 70 11.43 16.81 5.57
C VAL A 70 11.64 17.69 6.80
N MET A 71 12.09 17.13 7.92
CA MET A 71 12.35 17.88 9.15
C MET A 71 13.40 18.96 8.91
N THR A 72 14.53 18.63 8.28
CA THR A 72 15.59 19.61 7.96
C THR A 72 15.06 20.72 7.07
N HIS A 73 14.32 20.34 6.01
CA HIS A 73 13.74 21.31 5.08
C HIS A 73 12.79 22.29 5.79
N CYS A 74 11.84 21.78 6.56
CA CYS A 74 10.88 22.62 7.29
C CYS A 74 11.57 23.56 8.31
N THR A 75 12.65 23.07 8.94
CA THR A 75 13.44 23.89 9.87
C THR A 75 14.14 25.07 9.17
N MET A 76 14.64 24.83 7.96
CA MET A 76 15.41 25.84 7.19
C MET A 76 14.51 26.84 6.43
N GLN A 77 13.37 26.37 5.90
CA GLN A 77 12.50 27.12 5.00
C GLN A 77 11.29 27.75 5.71
N GLY A 78 11.07 27.43 6.98
CA GLY A 78 9.98 28.00 7.77
C GLY A 78 8.61 27.36 7.51
N SER A 79 7.56 28.02 8.01
CA SER A 79 6.20 27.47 8.05
C SER A 79 5.50 27.34 6.69
N GLU A 80 5.93 28.08 5.69
CA GLU A 80 5.27 28.08 4.37
C GLU A 80 5.29 26.72 3.68
N LYS A 81 6.31 25.90 3.98
CA LYS A 81 6.48 24.55 3.39
C LYS A 81 6.08 23.39 4.32
N LEU A 82 5.62 23.72 5.51
CA LEU A 82 5.27 22.70 6.53
C LEU A 82 4.17 21.75 6.06
N SER A 83 3.12 22.26 5.42
CA SER A 83 1.98 21.44 4.96
C SER A 83 2.43 20.33 4.01
N GLY A 84 3.29 20.66 3.02
CA GLY A 84 3.82 19.64 2.08
C GLY A 84 4.71 18.62 2.75
N GLY A 85 5.53 19.05 3.69
CA GLY A 85 6.34 18.14 4.49
C GLY A 85 5.50 17.17 5.31
N MET A 86 4.42 17.64 5.92
CA MET A 86 3.51 16.81 6.71
C MET A 86 2.77 15.77 5.86
N VAL A 87 2.31 16.17 4.65
CA VAL A 87 1.73 15.23 3.67
C VAL A 87 2.72 14.14 3.33
N LEU A 88 3.97 14.49 3.04
CA LEU A 88 4.99 13.51 2.66
C LEU A 88 5.33 12.55 3.82
N VAL A 89 5.40 13.05 5.05
CA VAL A 89 5.59 12.20 6.24
C VAL A 89 4.42 11.20 6.40
N SER A 90 3.18 11.62 6.14
CA SER A 90 2.03 10.70 6.15
C SER A 90 2.15 9.63 5.07
N ILE A 91 2.53 10.01 3.85
CA ILE A 91 2.70 9.08 2.73
C ILE A 91 3.76 8.02 3.02
N VAL A 92 4.91 8.39 3.57
CA VAL A 92 5.97 7.39 3.82
C VAL A 92 5.62 6.41 4.93
N ILE A 93 4.80 6.82 5.90
CA ILE A 93 4.23 5.90 6.90
C ILE A 93 3.32 4.88 6.22
N ASP A 94 2.47 5.32 5.30
CA ASP A 94 1.61 4.39 4.54
C ASP A 94 2.43 3.41 3.70
N ILE A 95 3.54 3.84 3.08
CA ILE A 95 4.43 2.96 2.31
C ILE A 95 5.12 1.94 3.21
N GLU A 96 5.62 2.34 4.37
CA GLU A 96 6.21 1.43 5.34
C GLU A 96 5.21 0.37 5.78
N ARG A 97 3.96 0.75 6.09
CA ARG A 97 2.89 -0.18 6.42
C ARG A 97 2.58 -1.17 5.30
N ILE A 98 2.65 -0.74 4.05
CA ILE A 98 2.52 -1.64 2.90
C ILE A 98 3.65 -2.68 2.92
N GLY A 99 4.90 -2.26 3.15
CA GLY A 99 6.05 -3.14 3.30
C GLY A 99 5.85 -4.19 4.40
N ASP A 100 5.41 -3.76 5.58
CA ASP A 100 5.06 -4.64 6.71
C ASP A 100 4.03 -5.70 6.32
N TYR A 101 2.95 -5.33 5.60
CA TYR A 101 1.95 -6.31 5.16
C TYR A 101 2.49 -7.26 4.09
N CYS A 102 3.36 -6.80 3.19
CA CYS A 102 4.05 -7.69 2.25
C CYS A 102 4.93 -8.71 2.99
N LYS A 103 5.64 -8.29 4.03
CA LYS A 103 6.40 -9.19 4.90
C LYS A 103 5.51 -10.18 5.63
N ASN A 104 4.34 -9.75 6.15
CA ASN A 104 3.39 -10.65 6.77
C ASN A 104 2.88 -11.73 5.79
N ILE A 105 2.73 -11.40 4.50
CA ILE A 105 2.39 -12.38 3.46
C ILE A 105 3.55 -13.39 3.25
N LEU A 106 4.80 -12.91 3.27
CA LEU A 106 5.98 -13.78 3.20
C LEU A 106 6.09 -14.71 4.42
N ASP A 107 5.83 -14.19 5.62
CA ASP A 107 5.82 -14.99 6.86
C ASP A 107 4.70 -16.05 6.81
N LEU A 108 3.54 -15.69 6.25
CA LEU A 108 2.45 -16.62 6.02
C LEU A 108 2.84 -17.72 5.03
N ALA A 109 3.53 -17.38 3.94
CA ALA A 109 4.02 -18.33 2.95
C ALA A 109 5.05 -19.30 3.54
N GLU A 110 5.96 -18.84 4.39
CA GLU A 110 6.93 -19.72 5.08
C GLU A 110 6.28 -20.63 6.12
N ALA A 111 5.23 -20.17 6.80
CA ALA A 111 4.52 -20.96 7.80
C ALA A 111 3.55 -21.97 7.18
N HIS A 112 3.07 -21.73 5.96
CA HIS A 112 2.12 -22.60 5.28
C HIS A 112 2.83 -23.81 4.66
N PRO A 113 2.26 -25.04 4.75
CA PRO A 113 2.96 -26.27 4.34
C PRO A 113 3.21 -26.39 2.83
N ALA A 114 2.45 -25.68 2.01
CA ALA A 114 2.55 -25.64 0.55
C ALA A 114 1.91 -24.36 0.02
N ARG A 115 1.78 -24.20 -1.30
CA ARG A 115 1.01 -23.08 -1.88
C ARG A 115 -0.41 -23.05 -1.32
N LEU A 116 -0.90 -21.84 -1.06
CA LEU A 116 -2.24 -21.64 -0.50
C LEU A 116 -3.33 -22.05 -1.49
N SER A 117 -4.13 -23.05 -1.11
CA SER A 117 -5.35 -23.44 -1.81
C SER A 117 -6.55 -22.66 -1.25
N VAL A 118 -7.39 -22.13 -2.13
CA VAL A 118 -8.51 -21.26 -1.72
C VAL A 118 -9.89 -21.72 -2.23
N GLY A 119 -9.94 -22.88 -2.86
CA GLY A 119 -11.19 -23.52 -3.28
C GLY A 119 -12.08 -22.58 -4.11
N THR A 120 -13.32 -22.41 -3.68
CA THR A 120 -14.33 -21.57 -4.36
C THR A 120 -13.98 -20.07 -4.37
N TYR A 121 -13.03 -19.62 -3.56
CA TYR A 121 -12.61 -18.21 -3.48
C TYR A 121 -11.56 -17.82 -4.54
N GLU A 122 -11.12 -18.78 -5.41
CA GLU A 122 -10.02 -18.56 -6.34
C GLU A 122 -10.20 -17.36 -7.27
N ASP A 123 -11.36 -17.25 -7.91
CA ASP A 123 -11.63 -16.16 -8.86
C ASP A 123 -11.71 -14.79 -8.16
N SER A 124 -12.35 -14.75 -6.99
CA SER A 124 -12.45 -13.53 -6.18
C SER A 124 -11.08 -13.08 -5.71
N LEU A 125 -10.23 -14.01 -5.27
CA LEU A 125 -8.91 -13.71 -4.76
C LEU A 125 -7.97 -13.24 -5.87
N LYS A 126 -7.96 -13.91 -7.03
CA LYS A 126 -7.19 -13.46 -8.21
C LYS A 126 -7.57 -12.06 -8.64
N ARG A 127 -8.87 -11.75 -8.63
CA ARG A 127 -9.33 -10.39 -8.95
C ARG A 127 -8.76 -9.36 -7.96
N ILE A 128 -8.80 -9.63 -6.65
CA ILE A 128 -8.24 -8.75 -5.63
C ILE A 128 -6.73 -8.59 -5.82
N GLU A 129 -6.00 -9.69 -6.04
CA GLU A 129 -4.56 -9.69 -6.25
C GLU A 129 -4.15 -8.80 -7.43
N GLN A 130 -4.87 -8.91 -8.55
CA GLN A 130 -4.65 -8.09 -9.74
C GLN A 130 -5.00 -6.62 -9.50
N GLU A 131 -6.12 -6.37 -8.83
CA GLU A 131 -6.55 -5.02 -8.49
C GLU A 131 -5.52 -4.32 -7.58
N VAL A 132 -5.05 -4.97 -6.52
CA VAL A 132 -3.99 -4.42 -5.65
C VAL A 132 -2.72 -4.14 -6.45
N LYS A 133 -2.31 -5.05 -7.34
CA LYS A 133 -1.15 -4.86 -8.23
C LYS A 133 -1.30 -3.65 -9.17
N SER A 134 -2.51 -3.44 -9.71
CA SER A 134 -2.81 -2.27 -10.56
C SER A 134 -2.73 -0.98 -9.75
N ARG A 135 -3.31 -0.99 -8.56
CA ARG A 135 -3.33 0.18 -7.66
C ARG A 135 -1.95 0.70 -7.29
N PHE A 136 -0.93 -0.14 -7.17
CA PHE A 136 0.45 0.34 -6.98
C PHE A 136 0.88 1.27 -8.12
N LYS A 137 0.70 0.83 -9.38
CA LYS A 137 1.09 1.60 -10.58
C LYS A 137 0.27 2.88 -10.72
N GLU A 138 -1.03 2.77 -10.50
CA GLU A 138 -1.95 3.90 -10.60
C GLU A 138 -1.67 4.93 -9.50
N THR A 139 -1.38 4.49 -8.27
CA THR A 139 -0.98 5.38 -7.17
C THR A 139 0.28 6.17 -7.52
N ILE A 140 1.32 5.50 -8.03
CA ILE A 140 2.55 6.19 -8.49
C ILE A 140 2.22 7.22 -9.57
N SER A 141 1.41 6.85 -10.56
CA SER A 141 1.00 7.74 -11.64
C SER A 141 0.21 8.95 -11.14
N VAL A 142 -0.80 8.71 -10.30
CA VAL A 142 -1.65 9.76 -9.72
C VAL A 142 -0.83 10.73 -8.88
N LEU A 143 0.07 10.22 -8.05
CA LEU A 143 0.92 11.06 -7.21
C LEU A 143 1.93 11.88 -8.04
N LYS A 144 2.56 11.28 -9.06
CA LYS A 144 3.51 11.98 -9.95
C LYS A 144 2.84 13.06 -10.78
N ASN A 145 1.66 12.76 -11.34
CA ASN A 145 0.94 13.65 -12.26
C ASN A 145 -0.08 14.54 -11.56
N GLN A 146 -0.39 14.26 -10.29
CA GLN A 146 -1.39 14.98 -9.49
C GLN A 146 -2.77 14.97 -10.12
N ASP A 147 -3.13 13.81 -10.64
CA ASP A 147 -4.38 13.60 -11.33
C ASP A 147 -5.54 13.44 -10.34
N VAL A 148 -6.16 14.59 -10.02
CA VAL A 148 -7.31 14.67 -9.10
C VAL A 148 -8.50 13.86 -9.61
N ALA A 149 -8.74 13.81 -10.92
CA ALA A 149 -9.88 13.07 -11.49
C ALA A 149 -9.68 11.57 -11.29
N LYS A 150 -8.49 11.06 -11.63
CA LYS A 150 -8.16 9.65 -11.42
C LYS A 150 -8.10 9.29 -9.94
N ALA A 151 -7.62 10.19 -9.08
CA ALA A 151 -7.63 10.00 -7.63
C ALA A 151 -9.05 9.77 -7.10
N LYS A 152 -10.02 10.60 -7.48
CA LYS A 152 -11.43 10.45 -7.09
C LYS A 152 -12.00 9.11 -7.57
N GLU A 153 -11.80 8.76 -8.84
CA GLU A 153 -12.24 7.46 -9.39
C GLU A 153 -11.69 6.28 -8.58
N MET A 154 -10.39 6.28 -8.26
CA MET A 154 -9.76 5.22 -7.48
C MET A 154 -10.28 5.15 -6.03
N MET A 155 -10.61 6.28 -5.42
CA MET A 155 -11.23 6.32 -4.09
C MET A 155 -12.64 5.72 -4.10
N ASP A 156 -13.44 5.99 -5.13
CA ASP A 156 -14.81 5.49 -5.26
C ASP A 156 -14.83 3.96 -5.47
N THR A 157 -13.93 3.44 -6.30
CA THR A 157 -13.87 2.00 -6.63
C THR A 157 -13.26 1.15 -5.51
N PHE A 158 -12.42 1.72 -4.64
CA PHE A 158 -11.71 1.00 -3.57
C PHE A 158 -12.62 0.11 -2.72
N LYS A 159 -13.79 0.64 -2.29
CA LYS A 159 -14.70 -0.09 -1.42
C LYS A 159 -15.30 -1.32 -2.09
N MET A 160 -15.68 -1.21 -3.36
CA MET A 160 -16.35 -2.28 -4.09
C MET A 160 -15.38 -3.35 -4.58
N GLU A 161 -14.22 -2.95 -5.07
CA GLU A 161 -13.30 -3.85 -5.77
C GLU A 161 -12.38 -4.63 -4.85
N VAL A 162 -12.05 -4.09 -3.66
CA VAL A 162 -11.16 -4.78 -2.73
C VAL A 162 -11.79 -4.96 -1.36
N SER A 163 -12.20 -3.86 -0.71
CA SER A 163 -12.57 -3.90 0.70
C SER A 163 -13.75 -4.81 0.97
N SER A 164 -14.85 -4.68 0.20
CA SER A 164 -16.07 -5.49 0.41
C SER A 164 -15.83 -6.97 0.10
N ILE A 165 -15.05 -7.28 -0.95
CA ILE A 165 -14.77 -8.67 -1.32
C ILE A 165 -13.91 -9.33 -0.23
N CYS A 166 -12.86 -8.66 0.27
CA CYS A 166 -12.06 -9.17 1.37
C CYS A 166 -12.87 -9.39 2.65
N ASP A 167 -13.76 -8.43 2.98
CA ASP A 167 -14.62 -8.57 4.17
C ASP A 167 -15.60 -9.73 4.02
N ASN A 168 -16.17 -9.95 2.83
CA ASN A 168 -17.06 -11.08 2.57
C ASN A 168 -16.33 -12.41 2.75
N ILE A 169 -15.15 -12.57 2.14
CA ILE A 169 -14.33 -13.79 2.32
C ILE A 169 -14.10 -14.05 3.82
N VAL A 170 -13.60 -13.07 4.57
CA VAL A 170 -13.32 -13.24 5.99
C VAL A 170 -14.59 -13.59 6.78
N ASN A 171 -15.70 -12.89 6.51
CA ASN A 171 -16.96 -13.13 7.21
C ASN A 171 -17.54 -14.52 6.93
N GLU A 172 -17.44 -15.03 5.70
CA GLU A 172 -17.88 -16.37 5.34
C GLU A 172 -17.04 -17.43 6.06
N LEU A 173 -15.72 -17.28 6.05
CA LEU A 173 -14.81 -18.19 6.76
C LEU A 173 -15.07 -18.19 8.28
N VAL A 174 -15.30 -17.04 8.89
CA VAL A 174 -15.64 -16.91 10.33
C VAL A 174 -16.97 -17.59 10.64
N LYS A 175 -17.93 -17.58 9.72
CA LYS A 175 -19.23 -18.30 9.86
C LYS A 175 -19.11 -19.81 9.65
N GLY A 176 -17.95 -20.31 9.27
CA GLY A 176 -17.70 -21.73 9.07
C GLY A 176 -17.90 -22.23 7.63
N SER A 177 -18.05 -21.30 6.65
CA SER A 177 -18.15 -21.65 5.22
C SER A 177 -16.74 -21.90 4.67
N SER A 178 -16.13 -23.07 5.01
CA SER A 178 -14.77 -23.40 4.57
C SER A 178 -14.71 -24.23 3.29
N ASP A 179 -15.86 -24.67 2.76
CA ASP A 179 -16.04 -25.34 1.45
C ASP A 179 -14.94 -26.36 1.08
N GLY A 180 -14.58 -27.24 2.02
CA GLY A 180 -13.57 -28.28 1.83
C GLY A 180 -12.12 -27.80 1.98
N LEU A 181 -11.88 -26.56 2.40
CA LEU A 181 -10.55 -26.09 2.75
C LEU A 181 -10.04 -26.77 4.02
N SER A 182 -8.73 -27.02 4.09
CA SER A 182 -8.10 -27.41 5.34
C SER A 182 -8.18 -26.29 6.39
N SER A 183 -8.00 -26.61 7.65
CA SER A 183 -7.92 -25.58 8.70
C SER A 183 -6.76 -24.61 8.47
N SER A 184 -5.64 -25.09 7.94
CA SER A 184 -4.49 -24.27 7.57
C SER A 184 -4.84 -23.30 6.45
N ASP A 185 -5.43 -23.78 5.34
CA ASP A 185 -5.86 -22.94 4.23
C ASP A 185 -6.90 -21.89 4.67
N THR A 186 -7.86 -22.30 5.52
CA THR A 186 -8.90 -21.39 6.03
C THR A 186 -8.30 -20.21 6.81
N VAL A 187 -7.38 -20.49 7.73
CA VAL A 187 -6.71 -19.46 8.52
C VAL A 187 -5.83 -18.59 7.63
N ALA A 188 -5.04 -19.23 6.74
CA ALA A 188 -4.16 -18.51 5.82
C ALA A 188 -4.94 -17.61 4.88
N LEU A 189 -6.05 -18.06 4.31
CA LEU A 189 -6.92 -17.27 3.45
C LEU A 189 -7.51 -16.06 4.18
N ALA A 190 -7.99 -16.24 5.42
CA ALA A 190 -8.55 -15.14 6.22
C ALA A 190 -7.49 -14.05 6.50
N LEU A 191 -6.28 -14.46 6.90
CA LEU A 191 -5.16 -13.53 7.13
C LEU A 191 -4.73 -12.84 5.84
N TYR A 192 -4.58 -13.59 4.75
CA TYR A 192 -4.17 -13.05 3.46
C TYR A 192 -5.17 -12.04 2.92
N ALA A 193 -6.47 -12.32 2.94
CA ALA A 193 -7.51 -11.37 2.55
C ALA A 193 -7.43 -10.08 3.39
N ARG A 194 -7.16 -10.18 4.70
CA ARG A 194 -6.93 -9.01 5.58
C ARG A 194 -5.70 -8.22 5.16
N TYR A 195 -4.59 -8.87 4.81
CA TYR A 195 -3.37 -8.18 4.38
C TYR A 195 -3.56 -7.47 3.05
N LEU A 196 -4.20 -8.12 2.05
CA LEU A 196 -4.54 -7.48 0.77
C LEU A 196 -5.42 -6.24 0.95
N LYS A 197 -6.45 -6.34 1.80
CA LYS A 197 -7.30 -5.20 2.16
C LYS A 197 -6.49 -4.05 2.77
N ARG A 198 -5.55 -4.36 3.69
CA ARG A 198 -4.74 -3.33 4.36
C ARG A 198 -3.76 -2.66 3.41
N ILE A 199 -3.07 -3.42 2.54
CA ILE A 199 -2.21 -2.88 1.48
C ILE A 199 -3.00 -1.90 0.61
N SER A 200 -4.17 -2.32 0.11
CA SER A 200 -5.01 -1.47 -0.72
C SER A 200 -5.52 -0.23 0.03
N ALA A 201 -5.82 -0.34 1.32
CA ALA A 201 -6.23 0.79 2.15
C ALA A 201 -5.12 1.84 2.30
N HIS A 202 -3.86 1.41 2.51
CA HIS A 202 -2.72 2.32 2.58
C HIS A 202 -2.43 3.00 1.23
N LEU A 203 -2.53 2.27 0.11
CA LEU A 203 -2.47 2.87 -1.23
C LEU A 203 -3.58 3.91 -1.42
N ASN A 204 -4.80 3.61 -0.96
CA ASN A 204 -5.92 4.56 -1.03
C ASN A 204 -5.68 5.80 -0.15
N ASN A 205 -5.11 5.66 1.05
CA ASN A 205 -4.75 6.81 1.90
C ASN A 205 -3.80 7.76 1.16
N MET A 206 -2.78 7.21 0.50
CA MET A 206 -1.84 8.00 -0.29
C MET A 206 -2.56 8.80 -1.39
N ILE A 207 -3.52 8.18 -2.09
CA ILE A 207 -4.31 8.84 -3.14
C ILE A 207 -5.17 9.96 -2.56
N THR A 208 -5.74 9.78 -1.35
CA THR A 208 -6.54 10.83 -0.72
C THR A 208 -5.76 12.12 -0.47
N SER A 209 -4.43 12.06 -0.37
CA SER A 209 -3.58 13.25 -0.21
C SER A 209 -3.59 14.18 -1.44
N VAL A 210 -3.97 13.67 -2.61
CA VAL A 210 -4.10 14.45 -3.86
C VAL A 210 -5.40 15.27 -3.86
N VAL A 211 -6.42 14.76 -3.19
CA VAL A 211 -7.79 15.33 -3.20
C VAL A 211 -8.07 16.13 -1.93
N ASN A 212 -7.61 15.63 -0.80
CA ASN A 212 -7.94 16.16 0.52
C ASN A 212 -6.81 17.05 1.09
N PRO A 213 -7.12 18.02 1.96
CA PRO A 213 -6.12 18.70 2.78
C PRO A 213 -5.48 17.71 3.78
N PHE A 214 -4.34 18.11 4.36
CA PHE A 214 -3.53 17.23 5.24
C PHE A 214 -4.36 16.57 6.36
N GLU A 215 -5.19 17.32 7.05
CA GLU A 215 -6.02 16.84 8.18
C GLU A 215 -7.10 15.84 7.77
N ARG A 216 -7.31 15.66 6.48
CA ARG A 216 -8.29 14.72 5.91
C ARG A 216 -7.66 13.62 5.05
N ILE A 217 -6.36 13.42 5.14
CA ILE A 217 -5.71 12.25 4.51
C ILE A 217 -6.30 10.98 5.12
N GLY A 218 -6.68 10.02 4.27
CA GLY A 218 -7.34 8.77 4.67
C GLY A 218 -8.87 8.86 4.77
N PHE A 219 -9.47 10.04 4.66
CA PHE A 219 -10.92 10.21 4.65
C PHE A 219 -11.46 10.34 3.22
N ARG A 220 -12.78 10.11 3.06
CA ARG A 220 -13.46 10.36 1.78
C ARG A 220 -13.31 11.82 1.37
N ALA A 221 -13.32 12.07 0.06
CA ALA A 221 -13.40 13.44 -0.45
C ALA A 221 -14.61 14.15 0.16
N THR A 222 -14.44 15.40 0.58
CA THR A 222 -15.56 16.26 0.93
C THR A 222 -16.28 16.62 -0.38
N GLU A 223 -17.57 16.35 -0.47
CA GLU A 223 -18.40 17.05 -1.45
C GLU A 223 -18.27 18.54 -1.13
N GLU A 224 -17.77 19.32 -2.08
CA GLU A 224 -17.82 20.78 -1.96
C GLU A 224 -19.30 21.17 -1.89
N THR A 225 -19.73 21.62 -0.71
CA THR A 225 -21.03 22.28 -0.51
C THR A 225 -21.01 23.64 -1.13
#